data_40badf420130863d14cc97ceb3bd699e
#
_entry.id   40badf420130863d14cc97ceb3bd699e
#
_cell.length_a   1.000
_cell.length_b   1.000
_cell.length_c   1.000
_cell.angle_alpha   90.00
_cell.angle_beta   90.00
_cell.angle_gamma   90.00
#
_symmetry.space_group_name_H-M   'P 1'
#
loop_
_entity.id
_entity.type
_entity.pdbx_description
1 polymer ?
#
loop_
_entity_poly.entity_id
_entity_poly.type
_entity_poly.pdbx_seq_one_letter_code
_entity_poly.pdbx_strand_id
1 'polypeptide(L)'
;MKKMKAIRYYAPQDIRYEEVDIQQPGDNEVLVRIQAALTCGTDVKTFRRGHPVLIKKTPSGFGHEFAGIVEQVGNNVVDFKPGDRVVAANSAPCGKCFYCLKKQYNLCENLDLLNGAYAEFITVPERIVQKNLLKIPTGLSFEKAAFAEPLANVVHGVERTGIQPGDTVGVVGIGPIGLMFARLAKLKGANVIAAGRNPLKLKLAKDFANADEVIDLKKYQHPEKIFKSFTQDGRGLDVAVECVGLPEIWEKMFSLVRKGGKVHLFGGCKSGTTVNLDTRRLHYDEVQIISVFH
;
A
#
# COMPACT_ATOMS: atom_id res chain seq x y z
N MET A 1 29.54 -13.69 16.13
CA MET A 1 28.19 -13.12 16.13
C MET A 1 27.19 -14.21 15.76
N LYS A 2 25.94 -14.16 16.30
CA LYS A 2 24.91 -15.11 15.87
C LYS A 2 24.50 -14.77 14.44
N LYS A 3 24.19 -15.79 13.64
CA LYS A 3 23.81 -15.65 12.23
C LYS A 3 22.32 -15.93 12.03
N MET A 4 21.76 -15.39 10.95
CA MET A 4 20.37 -15.59 10.53
C MET A 4 20.29 -15.84 9.04
N LYS A 5 19.23 -16.47 8.59
CA LYS A 5 18.86 -16.57 7.18
C LYS A 5 18.14 -15.28 6.74
N ALA A 6 18.51 -14.77 5.57
CA ALA A 6 17.90 -13.57 5.00
C ALA A 6 17.92 -13.60 3.48
N ILE A 7 16.95 -12.95 2.86
CA ILE A 7 17.00 -12.60 1.44
C ILE A 7 17.68 -11.25 1.31
N ARG A 8 18.74 -11.21 0.47
CA ARG A 8 19.49 -10.02 0.16
C ARG A 8 19.32 -9.63 -1.30
N TYR A 9 19.13 -8.34 -1.54
CA TYR A 9 19.03 -7.75 -2.86
C TYR A 9 20.38 -7.20 -3.30
N TYR A 10 20.87 -7.61 -4.48
CA TYR A 10 22.15 -7.19 -5.07
C TYR A 10 21.95 -6.28 -6.28
N ALA A 11 21.01 -6.64 -7.16
CA ALA A 11 20.70 -5.90 -8.39
C ALA A 11 19.29 -6.30 -8.89
N PRO A 12 18.75 -5.63 -9.92
CA PRO A 12 17.57 -6.13 -10.60
C PRO A 12 17.75 -7.59 -11.03
N GLN A 13 16.76 -8.43 -10.69
CA GLN A 13 16.73 -9.88 -10.91
C GLN A 13 17.79 -10.70 -10.13
N ASP A 14 18.54 -10.07 -9.22
CA ASP A 14 19.52 -10.75 -8.36
C ASP A 14 19.15 -10.56 -6.88
N ILE A 15 18.40 -11.52 -6.34
CA ILE A 15 18.17 -11.69 -4.90
C ILE A 15 18.73 -13.04 -4.48
N ARG A 16 19.36 -13.09 -3.28
CA ARG A 16 20.03 -14.29 -2.79
C ARG A 16 19.56 -14.63 -1.39
N TYR A 17 19.38 -15.93 -1.12
CA TYR A 17 19.11 -16.44 0.21
C TYR A 17 20.44 -16.78 0.87
N GLU A 18 20.80 -16.04 1.91
CA GLU A 18 22.12 -16.08 2.51
C GLU A 18 22.04 -16.20 4.03
N GLU A 19 23.14 -16.62 4.60
CA GLU A 19 23.40 -16.53 6.04
C GLU A 19 24.20 -15.26 6.32
N VAL A 20 23.63 -14.37 7.14
CA VAL A 20 24.21 -13.07 7.51
C VAL A 20 24.27 -12.90 9.01
N ASP A 21 25.11 -12.00 9.50
CA ASP A 21 25.19 -11.70 10.91
C ASP A 21 23.93 -10.97 11.41
N ILE A 22 23.43 -11.36 12.59
CA ILE A 22 22.36 -10.63 13.27
C ILE A 22 22.93 -9.33 13.81
N GLN A 23 22.40 -8.20 13.30
CA GLN A 23 22.78 -6.89 13.82
C GLN A 23 22.15 -6.66 15.18
N GLN A 24 22.98 -6.38 16.20
CA GLN A 24 22.46 -6.01 17.52
C GLN A 24 21.83 -4.62 17.46
N PRO A 25 20.74 -4.37 18.21
CA PRO A 25 20.10 -3.07 18.22
C PRO A 25 21.00 -2.05 18.95
N GLY A 26 21.05 -0.83 18.42
CA GLY A 26 21.60 0.33 19.13
C GLY A 26 20.71 0.74 20.32
N ASP A 27 21.14 1.74 21.10
CA ASP A 27 20.51 2.12 22.37
C ASP A 27 19.02 2.50 22.22
N ASN A 28 18.58 3.00 21.08
CA ASN A 28 17.20 3.43 20.79
C ASN A 28 16.47 2.51 19.80
N GLU A 29 17.04 1.36 19.47
CA GLU A 29 16.53 0.45 18.45
C GLU A 29 15.93 -0.82 19.06
N VAL A 30 15.18 -1.56 18.25
CA VAL A 30 14.53 -2.81 18.65
C VAL A 30 14.87 -3.90 17.65
N LEU A 31 15.37 -5.04 18.13
CA LEU A 31 15.53 -6.25 17.33
C LEU A 31 14.22 -7.06 17.41
N VAL A 32 13.63 -7.34 16.25
CA VAL A 32 12.39 -8.10 16.12
C VAL A 32 12.68 -9.43 15.45
N ARG A 33 12.23 -10.53 16.05
CA ARG A 33 12.17 -11.85 15.43
C ARG A 33 10.90 -11.95 14.60
N ILE A 34 11.05 -12.02 13.29
CA ILE A 34 9.94 -11.99 12.34
C ILE A 34 9.13 -13.30 12.43
N GLN A 35 7.81 -13.17 12.47
CA GLN A 35 6.85 -14.28 12.50
C GLN A 35 6.03 -14.36 11.20
N ALA A 36 5.78 -13.22 10.58
CA ALA A 36 5.12 -13.13 9.28
C ALA A 36 5.67 -11.95 8.48
N ALA A 37 5.87 -12.14 7.19
CA ALA A 37 6.21 -11.10 6.23
C ALA A 37 5.33 -11.26 4.99
N LEU A 38 4.93 -10.13 4.38
CA LEU A 38 4.11 -10.13 3.19
C LEU A 38 4.91 -9.66 1.97
N THR A 39 4.42 -9.98 0.78
CA THR A 39 5.03 -9.55 -0.49
C THR A 39 4.21 -8.44 -1.12
N CYS A 40 4.79 -7.26 -1.18
CA CYS A 40 4.23 -6.08 -1.82
C CYS A 40 4.45 -6.08 -3.35
N GLY A 41 3.56 -5.41 -4.08
CA GLY A 41 3.81 -5.09 -5.48
C GLY A 41 5.09 -4.28 -5.71
N THR A 42 5.51 -3.50 -4.71
CA THR A 42 6.78 -2.76 -4.71
C THR A 42 7.98 -3.70 -4.68
N ASP A 43 7.93 -4.81 -3.94
CA ASP A 43 9.03 -5.80 -3.93
C ASP A 43 9.20 -6.43 -5.31
N VAL A 44 8.09 -6.79 -5.97
CA VAL A 44 8.13 -7.33 -7.33
C VAL A 44 8.69 -6.30 -8.32
N LYS A 45 8.30 -5.02 -8.20
CA LYS A 45 8.84 -3.94 -9.03
C LYS A 45 10.35 -3.74 -8.76
N THR A 46 10.76 -3.74 -7.49
CA THR A 46 12.15 -3.61 -7.06
C THR A 46 13.00 -4.76 -7.59
N PHE A 47 12.52 -6.00 -7.47
CA PHE A 47 13.19 -7.16 -8.06
C PHE A 47 13.39 -7.01 -9.56
N ARG A 48 12.38 -6.54 -10.30
CA ARG A 48 12.46 -6.45 -11.78
C ARG A 48 13.34 -5.33 -12.30
N ARG A 49 13.40 -4.18 -11.62
CA ARG A 49 14.00 -2.94 -12.16
C ARG A 49 14.74 -2.06 -11.16
N GLY A 50 14.88 -2.50 -9.91
CA GLY A 50 15.41 -1.68 -8.83
C GLY A 50 14.41 -0.65 -8.30
N HIS A 51 14.79 -0.01 -7.19
CA HIS A 51 14.01 1.06 -6.57
C HIS A 51 14.94 2.07 -5.88
N PRO A 52 15.18 3.25 -6.46
CA PRO A 52 16.24 4.16 -6.00
C PRO A 52 15.99 4.75 -4.60
N VAL A 53 14.74 4.76 -4.14
CA VAL A 53 14.39 5.28 -2.81
C VAL A 53 14.54 4.21 -1.73
N LEU A 54 14.07 2.98 -1.98
CA LEU A 54 14.16 1.88 -1.01
C LEU A 54 15.55 1.24 -0.97
N ILE A 55 16.21 1.15 -2.10
CA ILE A 55 17.53 0.53 -2.25
C ILE A 55 18.59 1.62 -2.45
N LYS A 56 19.13 2.11 -1.34
CA LYS A 56 20.18 3.17 -1.36
C LYS A 56 21.59 2.60 -1.57
N LYS A 57 21.81 1.35 -1.18
CA LYS A 57 23.09 0.63 -1.33
C LYS A 57 22.85 -0.86 -1.49
N THR A 58 23.76 -1.56 -2.14
CA THR A 58 23.75 -3.03 -2.27
C THR A 58 25.03 -3.63 -1.69
N PRO A 59 24.97 -4.85 -1.11
CA PRO A 59 23.77 -5.62 -0.88
C PRO A 59 22.85 -5.00 0.18
N SER A 60 21.53 -5.11 -0.01
CA SER A 60 20.50 -4.57 0.88
C SER A 60 19.64 -5.69 1.47
N GLY A 61 19.00 -5.43 2.61
CA GLY A 61 17.83 -6.20 3.03
C GLY A 61 16.70 -6.10 2.00
N PHE A 62 15.74 -7.01 2.04
CA PHE A 62 14.63 -7.06 1.09
C PHE A 62 13.31 -7.35 1.80
N GLY A 63 12.18 -6.79 1.30
CA GLY A 63 10.88 -6.85 1.97
C GLY A 63 10.70 -5.77 3.03
N HIS A 64 9.45 -5.32 3.25
CA HIS A 64 9.17 -4.17 4.12
C HIS A 64 7.86 -4.27 4.91
N GLU A 65 7.08 -5.33 4.73
CA GLU A 65 5.83 -5.59 5.45
C GLU A 65 6.06 -6.79 6.38
N PHE A 66 5.99 -6.60 7.70
CA PHE A 66 6.25 -7.68 8.66
C PHE A 66 5.54 -7.49 9.99
N ALA A 67 5.40 -8.58 10.72
CA ALA A 67 5.02 -8.62 12.13
C ALA A 67 5.87 -9.66 12.85
N GLY A 68 6.15 -9.44 14.14
CA GLY A 68 7.02 -10.32 14.89
C GLY A 68 6.97 -10.14 16.39
N ILE A 69 7.98 -10.67 17.06
CA ILE A 69 8.16 -10.63 18.51
C ILE A 69 9.46 -9.87 18.78
N VAL A 70 9.41 -8.93 19.71
CA VAL A 70 10.60 -8.24 20.24
C VAL A 70 11.55 -9.28 20.84
N GLU A 71 12.73 -9.39 20.27
CA GLU A 71 13.79 -10.27 20.75
C GLU A 71 14.70 -9.54 21.74
N GLN A 72 15.08 -8.29 21.40
CA GLN A 72 15.96 -7.45 22.20
C GLN A 72 15.60 -5.98 22.00
N VAL A 73 15.81 -5.16 23.03
CA VAL A 73 15.64 -3.71 23.00
C VAL A 73 16.95 -3.03 23.39
N GLY A 74 17.18 -1.84 22.84
CA GLY A 74 18.26 -0.97 23.25
C GLY A 74 18.01 -0.36 24.65
N ASN A 75 19.07 0.15 25.28
CA ASN A 75 19.04 0.61 26.67
C ASN A 75 18.08 1.75 26.95
N ASN A 76 17.77 2.58 25.93
CA ASN A 76 16.89 3.74 26.07
C ASN A 76 15.44 3.45 25.63
N VAL A 77 15.12 2.23 25.18
CA VAL A 77 13.78 1.86 24.76
C VAL A 77 12.93 1.50 25.97
N VAL A 78 11.92 2.29 26.27
CA VAL A 78 11.05 2.13 27.45
C VAL A 78 9.66 1.56 27.12
N ASP A 79 9.16 1.74 25.90
CA ASP A 79 7.79 1.36 25.52
C ASP A 79 7.65 -0.11 25.12
N PHE A 80 8.78 -0.78 24.86
CA PHE A 80 8.83 -2.17 24.39
C PHE A 80 9.74 -3.02 25.26
N LYS A 81 9.47 -4.31 25.31
CA LYS A 81 10.28 -5.31 26.01
C LYS A 81 10.34 -6.63 25.23
N PRO A 82 11.36 -7.47 25.46
CA PRO A 82 11.40 -8.81 24.92
C PRO A 82 10.10 -9.58 25.16
N GLY A 83 9.59 -10.25 24.14
CA GLY A 83 8.32 -10.96 24.16
C GLY A 83 7.12 -10.15 23.67
N ASP A 84 7.19 -8.83 23.57
CA ASP A 84 6.11 -8.03 22.99
C ASP A 84 5.86 -8.41 21.53
N ARG A 85 4.60 -8.57 21.17
CA ARG A 85 4.15 -8.81 19.78
C ARG A 85 4.02 -7.47 19.07
N VAL A 86 4.72 -7.27 17.96
CA VAL A 86 4.81 -5.98 17.29
C VAL A 86 4.66 -6.07 15.79
N VAL A 87 4.18 -4.96 15.20
CA VAL A 87 4.15 -4.68 13.77
C VAL A 87 4.70 -3.27 13.56
N ALA A 88 5.37 -3.03 12.44
CA ALA A 88 5.86 -1.70 12.09
C ALA A 88 5.32 -1.25 10.74
N ALA A 89 5.04 0.06 10.59
CA ALA A 89 5.10 0.67 9.27
C ALA A 89 6.58 0.80 8.87
N ASN A 90 6.83 0.66 7.57
CA ASN A 90 8.20 0.64 7.03
C ASN A 90 8.86 2.02 6.94
N SER A 91 8.25 3.07 7.49
CA SER A 91 8.77 4.43 7.41
C SER A 91 8.48 5.25 8.65
N ALA A 92 9.26 6.32 8.86
CA ALA A 92 8.97 7.33 9.86
C ALA A 92 9.42 8.73 9.43
N PRO A 93 8.58 9.77 9.63
CA PRO A 93 8.92 11.15 9.27
C PRO A 93 9.89 11.78 10.26
N CYS A 94 10.69 12.77 9.79
CA CYS A 94 11.65 13.46 10.65
C CYS A 94 11.00 14.41 11.68
N GLY A 95 9.77 14.84 11.48
CA GLY A 95 9.01 15.70 12.38
C GLY A 95 9.33 17.20 12.29
N LYS A 96 10.35 17.64 11.53
CA LYS A 96 10.85 19.02 11.53
C LYS A 96 11.01 19.67 10.16
N CYS A 97 10.90 18.94 9.05
CA CYS A 97 10.98 19.52 7.71
C CYS A 97 9.68 20.26 7.33
N PHE A 98 9.71 20.98 6.21
CA PHE A 98 8.58 21.73 5.69
C PHE A 98 7.29 20.91 5.63
N TYR A 99 7.34 19.70 5.08
CA TYR A 99 6.16 18.83 4.96
C TYR A 99 5.67 18.32 6.31
N CYS A 100 6.59 17.99 7.22
CA CYS A 100 6.22 17.55 8.58
C CYS A 100 5.49 18.65 9.35
N LEU A 101 5.95 19.91 9.26
CA LEU A 101 5.30 21.06 9.89
C LEU A 101 3.90 21.32 9.30
N LYS A 102 3.66 20.93 8.05
CA LYS A 102 2.34 20.95 7.39
C LYS A 102 1.52 19.67 7.61
N LYS A 103 1.97 18.76 8.48
CA LYS A 103 1.33 17.45 8.75
C LYS A 103 1.23 16.54 7.52
N GLN A 104 2.06 16.76 6.53
CA GLN A 104 2.20 15.91 5.33
C GLN A 104 3.36 14.93 5.54
N TYR A 105 3.23 14.07 6.53
CA TYR A 105 4.30 13.21 7.03
C TYR A 105 4.85 12.23 5.98
N ASN A 106 3.99 11.74 5.10
CA ASN A 106 4.33 10.87 3.98
C ASN A 106 5.21 11.54 2.91
N LEU A 107 5.23 12.87 2.85
CA LEU A 107 6.07 13.67 1.95
C LEU A 107 7.34 14.20 2.64
N CYS A 108 7.71 13.66 3.78
CA CYS A 108 8.88 14.08 4.55
C CYS A 108 10.15 14.06 3.69
N GLU A 109 10.91 15.16 3.70
CA GLU A 109 12.19 15.30 2.96
C GLU A 109 13.29 14.37 3.47
N ASN A 110 13.18 13.92 4.71
CA ASN A 110 14.10 12.98 5.35
C ASN A 110 13.31 11.82 5.98
N LEU A 111 12.59 11.09 5.13
CA LEU A 111 11.83 9.91 5.55
C LEU A 111 12.79 8.75 5.84
N ASP A 112 12.74 8.18 7.04
CA ASP A 112 13.39 6.92 7.31
C ASP A 112 12.59 5.80 6.66
N LEU A 113 13.30 4.88 6.02
CA LEU A 113 12.70 3.72 5.36
C LEU A 113 13.38 2.45 5.89
N LEU A 114 12.57 1.46 6.27
CA LEU A 114 13.00 0.15 6.73
C LEU A 114 12.75 -0.89 5.63
N ASN A 115 13.79 -1.64 5.32
CA ASN A 115 13.76 -2.75 4.37
C ASN A 115 14.58 -3.91 4.95
N GLY A 116 14.16 -5.15 4.70
CA GLY A 116 14.83 -6.35 5.24
C GLY A 116 13.88 -7.32 5.95
N ALA A 117 12.59 -7.21 5.69
CA ALA A 117 11.57 -8.08 6.31
C ALA A 117 11.66 -9.55 5.89
N TYR A 118 12.35 -9.89 4.80
CA TYR A 118 12.55 -11.29 4.40
C TYR A 118 13.81 -11.85 5.05
N ALA A 119 13.81 -11.88 6.37
CA ALA A 119 14.86 -12.41 7.23
C ALA A 119 14.25 -13.01 8.51
N GLU A 120 15.03 -13.74 9.28
CA GLU A 120 14.57 -14.24 10.59
C GLU A 120 14.47 -13.12 11.63
N PHE A 121 15.33 -12.10 11.52
CA PHE A 121 15.35 -10.94 12.41
C PHE A 121 15.50 -9.64 11.62
N ILE A 122 14.94 -8.55 12.16
CA ILE A 122 15.10 -7.20 11.64
C ILE A 122 15.34 -6.21 12.78
N THR A 123 16.34 -5.35 12.63
CA THR A 123 16.57 -4.23 13.55
C THR A 123 15.72 -3.05 13.09
N VAL A 124 14.79 -2.62 13.95
CA VAL A 124 13.92 -1.49 13.72
C VAL A 124 14.61 -0.22 14.21
N PRO A 125 14.86 0.78 13.34
CA PRO A 125 15.59 1.98 13.71
C PRO A 125 14.79 2.90 14.62
N GLU A 126 15.50 3.69 15.43
CA GLU A 126 14.97 4.57 16.48
C GLU A 126 13.71 5.31 16.09
N ARG A 127 13.72 6.00 14.94
CA ARG A 127 12.58 6.84 14.55
C ARG A 127 11.33 6.03 14.24
N ILE A 128 11.47 4.83 13.72
CA ILE A 128 10.35 3.91 13.50
C ILE A 128 9.88 3.35 14.85
N VAL A 129 10.81 3.00 15.75
CA VAL A 129 10.46 2.57 17.12
C VAL A 129 9.59 3.62 17.80
N GLN A 130 9.97 4.89 17.75
CA GLN A 130 9.27 5.99 18.41
C GLN A 130 7.91 6.35 17.80
N LYS A 131 7.72 6.10 16.49
CA LYS A 131 6.56 6.64 15.77
C LYS A 131 5.63 5.57 15.21
N ASN A 132 6.18 4.48 14.72
CA ASN A 132 5.45 3.55 13.86
C ASN A 132 5.70 2.07 14.17
N LEU A 133 6.34 1.74 15.30
CA LEU A 133 6.33 0.40 15.90
C LEU A 133 5.12 0.30 16.84
N LEU A 134 4.24 -0.67 16.62
CA LEU A 134 2.97 -0.79 17.31
C LEU A 134 2.85 -2.17 17.96
N LYS A 135 2.28 -2.22 19.17
CA LYS A 135 1.93 -3.51 19.81
C LYS A 135 0.72 -4.12 19.11
N ILE A 136 0.81 -5.41 18.81
CA ILE A 136 -0.28 -6.16 18.20
C ILE A 136 -1.33 -6.49 19.27
N PRO A 137 -2.61 -6.15 19.06
CA PRO A 137 -3.68 -6.49 19.98
C PRO A 137 -3.77 -8.00 20.25
N THR A 138 -4.20 -8.37 21.46
CA THR A 138 -4.47 -9.75 21.79
C THR A 138 -5.49 -10.37 20.83
N GLY A 139 -5.23 -11.60 20.37
CA GLY A 139 -6.09 -12.32 19.44
C GLY A 139 -5.87 -12.02 17.96
N LEU A 140 -5.12 -10.97 17.59
CA LEU A 140 -4.75 -10.73 16.19
C LEU A 140 -3.52 -11.58 15.83
N SER A 141 -3.57 -12.37 14.74
CA SER A 141 -2.44 -13.16 14.29
C SER A 141 -1.35 -12.30 13.64
N PHE A 142 -0.10 -12.79 13.55
CA PHE A 142 1.00 -12.06 12.90
C PHE A 142 0.75 -11.84 11.43
N GLU A 143 0.16 -12.82 10.72
CA GLU A 143 -0.18 -12.70 9.31
C GLU A 143 -1.16 -11.55 9.06
N LYS A 144 -2.18 -11.41 9.92
CA LYS A 144 -3.13 -10.29 9.84
C LYS A 144 -2.47 -8.96 10.22
N ALA A 145 -1.64 -8.96 11.26
CA ALA A 145 -0.95 -7.75 11.70
C ALA A 145 0.02 -7.22 10.64
N ALA A 146 0.70 -8.10 9.90
CA ALA A 146 1.62 -7.71 8.83
C ALA A 146 0.96 -6.89 7.70
N PHE A 147 -0.39 -6.94 7.58
CA PHE A 147 -1.14 -6.06 6.68
C PHE A 147 -1.25 -4.60 7.16
N ALA A 148 -0.74 -4.26 8.34
CA ALA A 148 -0.90 -2.91 8.89
C ALA A 148 -0.30 -1.83 7.97
N GLU A 149 0.87 -2.08 7.38
CA GLU A 149 1.51 -1.13 6.45
C GLU A 149 0.66 -0.91 5.18
N PRO A 150 0.33 -1.93 4.37
CA PRO A 150 -0.47 -1.72 3.18
C PRO A 150 -1.89 -1.24 3.47
N LEU A 151 -2.47 -1.63 4.61
CA LEU A 151 -3.78 -1.14 5.03
C LEU A 151 -3.74 0.36 5.39
N ALA A 152 -2.70 0.83 6.07
CA ALA A 152 -2.54 2.25 6.39
C ALA A 152 -2.52 3.12 5.11
N ASN A 153 -1.82 2.66 4.07
CA ASN A 153 -1.80 3.33 2.77
C ASN A 153 -3.19 3.39 2.13
N VAL A 154 -3.96 2.31 2.23
CA VAL A 154 -5.34 2.28 1.70
C VAL A 154 -6.27 3.17 2.52
N VAL A 155 -6.16 3.19 3.86
CA VAL A 155 -6.92 4.10 4.74
C VAL A 155 -6.63 5.55 4.36
N HIS A 156 -5.36 5.93 4.21
CA HIS A 156 -4.96 7.26 3.75
C HIS A 156 -5.61 7.60 2.40
N GLY A 157 -5.59 6.67 1.44
CA GLY A 157 -6.23 6.84 0.15
C GLY A 157 -7.74 7.05 0.24
N VAL A 158 -8.44 6.27 1.04
CA VAL A 158 -9.89 6.38 1.25
C VAL A 158 -10.26 7.71 1.91
N GLU A 159 -9.49 8.15 2.91
CA GLU A 159 -9.70 9.44 3.58
C GLU A 159 -9.47 10.62 2.64
N ARG A 160 -8.37 10.62 1.87
CA ARG A 160 -8.06 11.66 0.89
C ARG A 160 -9.11 11.75 -0.23
N THR A 161 -9.68 10.62 -0.62
CA THR A 161 -10.74 10.58 -1.64
C THR A 161 -12.06 11.13 -1.10
N GLY A 162 -12.28 11.03 0.21
CA GLY A 162 -13.49 11.52 0.86
C GLY A 162 -14.74 10.78 0.39
N ILE A 163 -14.67 9.43 0.30
CA ILE A 163 -15.82 8.57 -0.03
C ILE A 163 -16.93 8.78 1.01
N GLN A 164 -18.14 8.98 0.54
CA GLN A 164 -19.33 9.20 1.36
C GLN A 164 -20.30 8.00 1.29
N PRO A 165 -21.15 7.83 2.31
CA PRO A 165 -22.25 6.88 2.23
C PRO A 165 -23.14 7.17 1.01
N GLY A 166 -23.49 6.11 0.26
CA GLY A 166 -24.30 6.22 -0.95
C GLY A 166 -23.52 6.49 -2.24
N ASP A 167 -22.24 6.88 -2.17
CA ASP A 167 -21.39 7.00 -3.36
C ASP A 167 -21.32 5.67 -4.13
N THR A 168 -21.31 5.72 -5.45
CA THR A 168 -20.97 4.57 -6.29
C THR A 168 -19.46 4.59 -6.60
N VAL A 169 -18.75 3.62 -6.03
CA VAL A 169 -17.29 3.54 -6.10
C VAL A 169 -16.86 2.38 -7.01
N GLY A 170 -16.16 2.68 -8.10
CA GLY A 170 -15.54 1.67 -8.95
C GLY A 170 -14.08 1.44 -8.58
N VAL A 171 -13.67 0.19 -8.34
CA VAL A 171 -12.28 -0.18 -8.07
C VAL A 171 -11.74 -1.02 -9.20
N VAL A 172 -10.73 -0.51 -9.92
CA VAL A 172 -10.06 -1.20 -11.03
C VAL A 172 -8.70 -1.71 -10.59
N GLY A 173 -8.52 -3.03 -10.69
CA GLY A 173 -7.32 -3.71 -10.19
C GLY A 173 -7.53 -4.30 -8.80
N ILE A 174 -8.18 -5.46 -8.72
CA ILE A 174 -8.51 -6.18 -7.48
C ILE A 174 -7.37 -7.09 -6.99
N GLY A 175 -6.16 -6.53 -6.89
CA GLY A 175 -5.09 -7.07 -6.06
C GLY A 175 -5.39 -6.84 -4.57
N PRO A 176 -4.46 -7.20 -3.66
CA PRO A 176 -4.67 -6.96 -2.22
C PRO A 176 -5.09 -5.53 -1.89
N ILE A 177 -4.43 -4.54 -2.48
CA ILE A 177 -4.75 -3.11 -2.33
C ILE A 177 -6.18 -2.81 -2.79
N GLY A 178 -6.55 -3.20 -4.01
CA GLY A 178 -7.90 -2.94 -4.53
C GLY A 178 -9.00 -3.64 -3.74
N LEU A 179 -8.74 -4.86 -3.22
CA LEU A 179 -9.67 -5.57 -2.33
C LEU A 179 -9.85 -4.81 -1.00
N MET A 180 -8.78 -4.25 -0.44
CA MET A 180 -8.86 -3.41 0.76
C MET A 180 -9.61 -2.11 0.48
N PHE A 181 -9.36 -1.43 -0.66
CA PHE A 181 -10.15 -0.26 -1.07
C PHE A 181 -11.64 -0.58 -1.19
N ALA A 182 -11.97 -1.66 -1.89
CA ALA A 182 -13.36 -2.10 -2.04
C ALA A 182 -14.01 -2.37 -0.68
N ARG A 183 -13.31 -3.08 0.23
CA ARG A 183 -13.81 -3.35 1.57
C ARG A 183 -14.02 -2.08 2.41
N LEU A 184 -13.06 -1.16 2.41
CA LEU A 184 -13.18 0.09 3.16
C LEU A 184 -14.27 1.00 2.60
N ALA A 185 -14.43 1.08 1.27
CA ALA A 185 -15.52 1.80 0.65
C ALA A 185 -16.88 1.23 1.08
N LYS A 186 -17.03 -0.11 1.13
CA LYS A 186 -18.25 -0.76 1.68
C LYS A 186 -18.48 -0.39 3.13
N LEU A 187 -17.46 -0.40 3.96
CA LEU A 187 -17.56 -0.03 5.38
C LEU A 187 -17.95 1.44 5.58
N LYS A 188 -17.64 2.31 4.60
CA LYS A 188 -18.13 3.70 4.57
C LYS A 188 -19.56 3.85 4.02
N GLY A 189 -20.22 2.77 3.65
CA GLY A 189 -21.59 2.80 3.14
C GLY A 189 -21.73 3.09 1.64
N ALA A 190 -20.64 2.94 0.87
CA ALA A 190 -20.68 3.10 -0.58
C ALA A 190 -21.25 1.85 -1.29
N ASN A 191 -21.77 2.04 -2.50
CA ASN A 191 -22.05 0.99 -3.47
C ASN A 191 -20.75 0.69 -4.25
N VAL A 192 -20.24 -0.53 -4.19
CA VAL A 192 -18.93 -0.87 -4.72
C VAL A 192 -19.01 -1.78 -5.95
N ILE A 193 -18.37 -1.35 -7.03
CA ILE A 193 -18.18 -2.10 -8.27
C ILE A 193 -16.70 -2.46 -8.36
N ALA A 194 -16.35 -3.73 -8.23
CA ALA A 194 -14.97 -4.20 -8.29
C ALA A 194 -14.65 -4.84 -9.64
N ALA A 195 -13.55 -4.45 -10.28
CA ALA A 195 -13.19 -4.93 -11.61
C ALA A 195 -11.78 -5.50 -11.70
N GLY A 196 -11.65 -6.65 -12.34
CA GLY A 196 -10.36 -7.33 -12.52
C GLY A 196 -10.38 -8.41 -13.57
N ARG A 197 -9.32 -9.23 -13.62
CA ARG A 197 -9.11 -10.25 -14.66
C ARG A 197 -8.90 -11.66 -14.11
N ASN A 198 -8.66 -11.79 -12.80
CA ASN A 198 -8.32 -13.07 -12.18
C ASN A 198 -9.56 -13.63 -11.46
N PRO A 199 -10.03 -14.86 -11.79
CA PRO A 199 -11.25 -15.44 -11.23
C PRO A 199 -11.23 -15.53 -9.69
N LEU A 200 -10.10 -15.94 -9.10
CA LEU A 200 -9.96 -16.02 -7.64
C LEU A 200 -10.13 -14.64 -6.98
N LYS A 201 -9.50 -13.61 -7.56
CA LYS A 201 -9.61 -12.24 -7.03
C LYS A 201 -11.01 -11.66 -7.23
N LEU A 202 -11.69 -12.00 -8.33
CA LEU A 202 -13.11 -11.65 -8.54
C LEU A 202 -14.00 -12.29 -7.46
N LYS A 203 -13.77 -13.56 -7.13
CA LYS A 203 -14.45 -14.24 -6.01
C LYS A 203 -14.17 -13.52 -4.68
N LEU A 204 -12.92 -13.18 -4.38
CA LEU A 204 -12.56 -12.44 -3.16
C LEU A 204 -13.18 -11.04 -3.12
N ALA A 205 -13.37 -10.38 -4.25
CA ALA A 205 -14.08 -9.09 -4.30
C ALA A 205 -15.53 -9.22 -3.83
N LYS A 206 -16.19 -10.35 -4.15
CA LYS A 206 -17.55 -10.64 -3.67
C LYS A 206 -17.55 -11.09 -2.21
N ASP A 207 -16.76 -12.10 -1.87
CA ASP A 207 -16.84 -12.78 -0.58
C ASP A 207 -16.19 -12.00 0.57
N PHE A 208 -15.03 -11.38 0.32
CA PHE A 208 -14.26 -10.64 1.32
C PHE A 208 -14.57 -9.15 1.31
N ALA A 209 -14.47 -8.52 0.12
CA ALA A 209 -14.70 -7.08 0.04
C ALA A 209 -16.18 -6.71 0.08
N ASN A 210 -17.07 -7.67 -0.11
CA ASN A 210 -18.53 -7.50 -0.12
C ASN A 210 -18.99 -6.48 -1.19
N ALA A 211 -18.31 -6.52 -2.36
CA ALA A 211 -18.64 -5.68 -3.49
C ALA A 211 -20.08 -5.99 -3.98
N ASP A 212 -20.83 -4.94 -4.31
CA ASP A 212 -22.21 -5.09 -4.82
C ASP A 212 -22.16 -5.75 -6.21
N GLU A 213 -21.24 -5.25 -7.07
CA GLU A 213 -21.04 -5.78 -8.42
C GLU A 213 -19.57 -6.15 -8.67
N VAL A 214 -19.37 -7.18 -9.49
CA VAL A 214 -18.03 -7.68 -9.86
C VAL A 214 -17.92 -7.83 -11.36
N ILE A 215 -16.97 -7.12 -11.98
CA ILE A 215 -16.77 -7.11 -13.43
C ILE A 215 -15.52 -7.91 -13.81
N ASP A 216 -15.68 -8.96 -14.61
CA ASP A 216 -14.57 -9.62 -15.28
C ASP A 216 -14.20 -8.86 -16.56
N LEU A 217 -13.13 -8.08 -16.49
CA LEU A 217 -12.64 -7.25 -17.58
C LEU A 217 -12.21 -8.02 -18.83
N LYS A 218 -12.07 -9.35 -18.77
CA LYS A 218 -11.79 -10.18 -19.95
C LYS A 218 -13.02 -10.37 -20.84
N LYS A 219 -14.21 -10.19 -20.29
CA LYS A 219 -15.48 -10.45 -20.99
C LYS A 219 -15.99 -9.25 -21.80
N TYR A 220 -15.39 -8.06 -21.63
CA TYR A 220 -15.92 -6.82 -22.21
C TYR A 220 -14.84 -6.06 -22.96
N GLN A 221 -15.14 -5.67 -24.21
CA GLN A 221 -14.30 -4.78 -25.00
C GLN A 221 -14.42 -3.32 -24.52
N HIS A 222 -15.61 -2.94 -24.03
CA HIS A 222 -15.95 -1.60 -23.57
C HIS A 222 -16.40 -1.64 -22.08
N PRO A 223 -15.48 -1.88 -21.12
CA PRO A 223 -15.84 -2.01 -19.71
C PRO A 223 -16.46 -0.73 -19.14
N GLU A 224 -16.18 0.45 -19.71
CA GLU A 224 -16.77 1.72 -19.31
C GLU A 224 -18.30 1.74 -19.42
N LYS A 225 -18.88 1.08 -20.42
CA LYS A 225 -20.33 0.96 -20.56
C LYS A 225 -20.95 0.12 -19.45
N ILE A 226 -20.24 -0.95 -19.05
CA ILE A 226 -20.71 -1.84 -17.98
C ILE A 226 -20.62 -1.13 -16.62
N PHE A 227 -19.54 -0.37 -16.34
CA PHE A 227 -19.52 0.44 -15.12
C PHE A 227 -20.69 1.41 -15.05
N LYS A 228 -20.99 2.11 -16.16
CA LYS A 228 -22.09 3.07 -16.23
C LYS A 228 -23.45 2.43 -16.03
N SER A 229 -23.67 1.21 -16.52
CA SER A 229 -24.97 0.53 -16.37
C SER A 229 -25.31 0.21 -14.90
N PHE A 230 -24.33 0.19 -14.01
CA PHE A 230 -24.52 0.02 -12.56
C PHE A 230 -24.63 1.36 -11.80
N THR A 231 -24.67 2.49 -12.51
CA THR A 231 -24.79 3.82 -11.90
C THR A 231 -26.16 4.44 -12.20
N GLN A 232 -26.57 5.39 -11.38
CA GLN A 232 -27.83 6.07 -11.55
C GLN A 232 -27.91 6.75 -12.93
N ASP A 233 -28.90 6.40 -13.74
CA ASP A 233 -29.16 6.90 -15.09
C ASP A 233 -27.95 6.78 -16.04
N GLY A 234 -27.03 5.85 -15.78
CA GLY A 234 -25.83 5.67 -16.60
C GLY A 234 -24.83 6.83 -16.56
N ARG A 235 -24.92 7.71 -15.55
CA ARG A 235 -24.11 8.94 -15.48
C ARG A 235 -22.61 8.67 -15.23
N GLY A 236 -22.26 7.57 -14.60
CA GLY A 236 -20.90 7.22 -14.21
C GLY A 236 -20.71 7.22 -12.69
N LEU A 237 -19.52 6.82 -12.26
CA LEU A 237 -19.15 6.64 -10.86
C LEU A 237 -18.98 7.98 -10.14
N ASP A 238 -19.29 8.03 -8.83
CA ASP A 238 -18.86 9.13 -7.95
C ASP A 238 -17.35 9.12 -7.75
N VAL A 239 -16.79 7.93 -7.57
CA VAL A 239 -15.36 7.72 -7.37
C VAL A 239 -14.88 6.54 -8.20
N ALA A 240 -13.78 6.72 -8.93
CA ALA A 240 -13.06 5.65 -9.61
C ALA A 240 -11.67 5.50 -8.99
N VAL A 241 -11.37 4.33 -8.40
CA VAL A 241 -10.09 4.02 -7.76
C VAL A 241 -9.27 3.09 -8.66
N GLU A 242 -8.06 3.51 -8.99
CA GLU A 242 -7.11 2.78 -9.84
C GLU A 242 -6.02 2.13 -8.97
N CYS A 243 -5.87 0.80 -9.06
CA CYS A 243 -4.92 0.01 -8.30
C CYS A 243 -4.03 -0.90 -9.17
N VAL A 244 -3.80 -0.55 -10.44
CA VAL A 244 -2.99 -1.33 -11.39
C VAL A 244 -1.62 -0.68 -11.62
N GLY A 245 -1.58 0.64 -11.82
CA GLY A 245 -0.36 1.42 -12.07
C GLY A 245 0.14 1.31 -13.51
N LEU A 246 -0.75 1.46 -14.49
CA LEU A 246 -0.45 1.51 -15.91
C LEU A 246 -1.03 2.80 -16.53
N PRO A 247 -0.25 3.54 -17.36
CA PRO A 247 -0.70 4.80 -17.94
C PRO A 247 -2.04 4.69 -18.70
N GLU A 248 -2.20 3.66 -19.50
CA GLU A 248 -3.42 3.41 -20.26
C GLU A 248 -4.64 3.10 -19.40
N ILE A 249 -4.44 2.60 -18.18
CA ILE A 249 -5.54 2.42 -17.22
C ILE A 249 -5.85 3.76 -16.55
N TRP A 250 -4.84 4.54 -16.19
CA TRP A 250 -5.03 5.88 -15.66
C TRP A 250 -5.91 6.72 -16.58
N GLU A 251 -5.60 6.78 -17.88
CA GLU A 251 -6.40 7.50 -18.89
C GLU A 251 -7.86 7.03 -18.91
N LYS A 252 -8.08 5.72 -18.88
CA LYS A 252 -9.44 5.15 -18.92
C LYS A 252 -10.28 5.50 -17.70
N MET A 253 -9.67 5.71 -16.52
CA MET A 253 -10.43 6.00 -15.29
C MET A 253 -11.28 7.27 -15.42
N PHE A 254 -10.81 8.26 -16.20
CA PHE A 254 -11.53 9.51 -16.42
C PHE A 254 -12.86 9.33 -17.14
N SER A 255 -12.99 8.30 -17.97
CA SER A 255 -14.24 7.99 -18.70
C SER A 255 -15.28 7.31 -17.80
N LEU A 256 -14.88 6.80 -16.64
CA LEU A 256 -15.75 6.05 -15.73
C LEU A 256 -16.57 6.94 -14.81
N VAL A 257 -16.06 8.13 -14.47
CA VAL A 257 -16.70 9.01 -13.50
C VAL A 257 -17.74 9.93 -14.11
N ARG A 258 -18.75 10.32 -13.35
CA ARG A 258 -19.72 11.34 -13.70
C ARG A 258 -19.09 12.75 -13.68
N LYS A 259 -19.87 13.78 -14.07
CA LYS A 259 -19.51 15.17 -13.80
C LYS A 259 -19.40 15.40 -12.29
N GLY A 260 -18.40 16.16 -11.87
CA GLY A 260 -18.05 16.36 -10.46
C GLY A 260 -17.49 15.14 -9.77
N GLY A 261 -17.23 14.02 -10.50
CA GLY A 261 -16.69 12.78 -9.94
C GLY A 261 -15.19 12.86 -9.67
N LYS A 262 -14.69 11.88 -8.93
CA LYS A 262 -13.29 11.82 -8.48
C LYS A 262 -12.58 10.61 -9.08
N VAL A 263 -11.36 10.80 -9.57
CA VAL A 263 -10.45 9.73 -10.00
C VAL A 263 -9.30 9.65 -9.01
N HIS A 264 -9.19 8.54 -8.30
CA HIS A 264 -8.08 8.27 -7.38
C HIS A 264 -7.07 7.35 -8.07
N LEU A 265 -5.89 7.88 -8.37
CA LEU A 265 -4.77 7.20 -8.99
C LEU A 265 -3.81 6.68 -7.91
N PHE A 266 -4.05 5.48 -7.42
CA PHE A 266 -3.26 4.86 -6.36
C PHE A 266 -2.10 4.02 -6.88
N GLY A 267 -2.30 3.29 -7.94
CA GLY A 267 -1.27 2.44 -8.55
C GLY A 267 -0.16 3.27 -9.18
N GLY A 268 1.06 3.24 -8.63
CA GLY A 268 2.20 3.98 -9.19
C GLY A 268 2.65 3.44 -10.56
N CYS A 269 2.68 4.28 -11.58
CA CYS A 269 3.21 3.99 -12.90
C CYS A 269 4.75 3.96 -12.91
N LYS A 270 5.35 3.50 -14.00
CA LYS A 270 6.81 3.57 -14.20
C LYS A 270 7.23 5.03 -14.36
N SER A 271 8.33 5.41 -13.70
CA SER A 271 8.91 6.76 -13.86
C SER A 271 9.20 7.09 -15.33
N GLY A 272 8.95 8.33 -15.71
CA GLY A 272 9.14 8.81 -17.08
C GLY A 272 7.97 8.51 -18.03
N THR A 273 6.87 7.89 -17.55
CA THR A 273 5.65 7.73 -18.34
C THR A 273 4.75 8.96 -18.18
N THR A 274 3.95 9.24 -19.20
CA THR A 274 2.97 10.32 -19.26
C THR A 274 1.59 9.78 -19.61
N VAL A 275 0.55 10.54 -19.34
CA VAL A 275 -0.84 10.24 -19.71
C VAL A 275 -1.47 11.45 -20.41
N ASN A 276 -2.38 11.18 -21.33
CA ASN A 276 -3.16 12.21 -22.00
C ASN A 276 -4.50 12.38 -21.29
N LEU A 277 -4.82 13.61 -20.91
CA LEU A 277 -6.07 13.93 -20.23
C LEU A 277 -6.91 14.87 -21.10
N ASP A 278 -8.20 14.55 -21.23
CA ASP A 278 -9.17 15.43 -21.86
C ASP A 278 -9.40 16.67 -20.99
N THR A 279 -8.87 17.80 -21.43
CA THR A 279 -8.99 19.09 -20.71
C THR A 279 -10.42 19.56 -20.58
N ARG A 280 -11.31 19.21 -21.54
CA ARG A 280 -12.74 19.50 -21.44
C ARG A 280 -13.37 18.78 -20.25
N ARG A 281 -13.04 17.50 -20.07
CA ARG A 281 -13.50 16.69 -18.92
C ARG A 281 -13.03 17.28 -17.60
N LEU A 282 -11.77 17.67 -17.53
CA LEU A 282 -11.21 18.28 -16.31
C LEU A 282 -11.89 19.61 -15.97
N HIS A 283 -12.07 20.49 -16.95
CA HIS A 283 -12.55 21.84 -16.70
C HIS A 283 -14.08 21.92 -16.64
N TYR A 284 -14.78 21.45 -17.69
CA TYR A 284 -16.23 21.64 -17.81
C TYR A 284 -17.07 20.56 -17.13
N ASP A 285 -16.50 19.39 -16.89
CA ASP A 285 -17.15 18.33 -16.09
C ASP A 285 -16.65 18.31 -14.65
N GLU A 286 -15.75 19.22 -14.24
CA GLU A 286 -15.20 19.38 -12.88
C GLU A 286 -14.67 18.06 -12.28
N VAL A 287 -14.02 17.21 -13.10
CA VAL A 287 -13.46 15.94 -12.64
C VAL A 287 -12.23 16.20 -11.78
N GLN A 288 -12.19 15.62 -10.58
CA GLN A 288 -11.09 15.78 -9.66
C GLN A 288 -10.09 14.62 -9.78
N ILE A 289 -8.80 14.94 -9.73
CA ILE A 289 -7.72 13.94 -9.68
C ILE A 289 -7.14 13.93 -8.27
N ILE A 290 -7.06 12.74 -7.69
CA ILE A 290 -6.49 12.52 -6.37
C ILE A 290 -5.41 11.46 -6.49
N SER A 291 -4.30 11.67 -5.80
CA SER A 291 -3.27 10.65 -5.61
C SER A 291 -2.76 10.69 -4.17
N VAL A 292 -2.25 9.57 -3.73
CA VAL A 292 -1.56 9.46 -2.45
C VAL A 292 -0.25 8.73 -2.67
N PHE A 293 0.73 9.08 -1.86
CA PHE A 293 1.99 8.39 -1.79
C PHE A 293 2.22 7.96 -0.34
N HIS A 294 2.49 6.70 -0.15
CA HIS A 294 2.95 6.09 1.10
C HIS A 294 2.01 6.23 2.29
#